data_013808b1e4ac8e2b9a25d323b559ff74
#
_entry.id   013808b1e4ac8e2b9a25d323b559ff74
#
_cell.length_a   1.000
_cell.length_b   1.000
_cell.length_c   1.000
_cell.angle_alpha   90.00
_cell.angle_beta   90.00
_cell.angle_gamma   90.00
#
_symmetry.space_group_name_H-M   'P 1'
#
loop_
_entity.id
_entity.type
_entity.pdbx_description
1 polymer ?
#
loop_
_entity_poly.entity_id
_entity_poly.type
_entity_poly.pdbx_seq_one_letter_code
_entity_poly.pdbx_strand_id
1 'polypeptide(L)'
;NGFEFNFRVLKPWERDPAYYKSVWMNRSDVPAHEGPTHHNVIEIWQYSFPLTENDSKKLISELKIIAPLNEQAKLNLIGNAKDLWIAGIRDIDMQIDNLESIKDFKDVSKNIILVNTINDAIKSTKNLSNWLKNESSKKTGPSGIGKENYTWYQNNVHLVPLSWDDEVMLLKRELSRAWASLKLEEHKNRNLPKLNPASSSEEYNRLTSQASTDLIDFLAEEDIIDVKDFYKEVLDEHLGSFV
;
A
#
# COMPACT_ATOMS: atom_id res chain seq x y z
N ASN A 1 -0.35 -23.80 -7.41
CA ASN A 1 0.66 -23.09 -8.24
C ASN A 1 1.13 -21.79 -7.59
N GLY A 2 0.22 -20.93 -7.03
CA GLY A 2 0.61 -19.65 -6.40
C GLY A 2 1.55 -19.83 -5.20
N PHE A 3 1.26 -20.75 -4.29
CA PHE A 3 2.14 -21.06 -3.17
C PHE A 3 3.51 -21.55 -3.63
N GLU A 4 3.54 -22.43 -4.63
CA GLU A 4 4.78 -22.94 -5.18
C GLU A 4 5.62 -21.84 -5.80
N PHE A 5 4.99 -20.88 -6.49
CA PHE A 5 5.65 -19.72 -7.05
C PHE A 5 6.28 -18.83 -5.96
N ASN A 6 5.57 -18.59 -4.86
CA ASN A 6 6.10 -17.85 -3.73
C ASN A 6 7.34 -18.52 -3.14
N PHE A 7 7.32 -19.85 -2.98
CA PHE A 7 8.43 -20.60 -2.39
C PHE A 7 9.63 -20.73 -3.31
N ARG A 8 9.42 -20.87 -4.63
CA ARG A 8 10.53 -21.13 -5.58
C ARG A 8 11.08 -19.88 -6.24
N VAL A 9 10.23 -18.88 -6.48
CA VAL A 9 10.58 -17.71 -7.30
C VAL A 9 10.58 -16.42 -6.49
N LEU A 10 9.48 -16.06 -5.86
CA LEU A 10 9.37 -14.78 -5.16
C LEU A 10 10.26 -14.72 -3.92
N LYS A 11 10.19 -15.74 -3.07
CA LYS A 11 10.94 -15.85 -1.82
C LYS A 11 11.00 -14.51 -1.06
N PRO A 12 9.85 -13.90 -0.73
CA PRO A 12 9.82 -12.56 -0.18
C PRO A 12 10.62 -12.45 1.13
N TRP A 13 10.61 -13.50 1.95
CA TRP A 13 11.42 -13.56 3.18
C TRP A 13 12.93 -13.48 2.97
N GLU A 14 13.45 -13.84 1.77
CA GLU A 14 14.88 -13.74 1.44
C GLU A 14 15.24 -12.44 0.73
N ARG A 15 14.29 -11.82 0.02
CA ARG A 15 14.58 -10.77 -0.95
C ARG A 15 14.01 -9.40 -0.59
N ASP A 16 12.93 -9.35 0.19
CA ASP A 16 12.14 -8.14 0.40
C ASP A 16 12.06 -7.79 1.89
N PRO A 17 12.74 -6.72 2.35
CA PRO A 17 12.62 -6.27 3.72
C PRO A 17 11.20 -5.86 4.11
N ALA A 18 10.37 -5.38 3.17
CA ALA A 18 8.97 -5.02 3.45
C ALA A 18 8.14 -6.22 3.93
N TYR A 19 8.54 -7.46 3.57
CA TYR A 19 7.93 -8.68 4.08
C TYR A 19 7.87 -8.74 5.62
N TYR A 20 8.81 -8.09 6.30
CA TYR A 20 8.93 -8.09 7.77
C TYR A 20 8.22 -6.92 8.45
N LYS A 21 7.54 -6.07 7.69
CA LYS A 21 6.68 -5.03 8.27
C LYS A 21 5.52 -5.70 9.02
N SER A 22 5.41 -5.42 10.33
CA SER A 22 4.44 -6.07 11.21
C SER A 22 3.25 -5.20 11.55
N VAL A 23 3.38 -3.86 11.51
CA VAL A 23 2.36 -2.93 12.01
C VAL A 23 1.65 -2.24 10.86
N TRP A 24 0.33 -2.41 10.83
CA TRP A 24 -0.57 -1.82 9.84
C TRP A 24 -1.60 -0.94 10.54
N MET A 25 -1.57 0.37 10.25
CA MET A 25 -2.42 1.36 10.92
C MET A 25 -3.84 1.38 10.39
N ASN A 26 -3.99 1.20 9.08
CA ASN A 26 -5.27 1.27 8.38
C ASN A 26 -5.50 0.00 7.56
N ARG A 27 -6.77 -0.34 7.36
CA ARG A 27 -7.16 -1.37 6.41
C ARG A 27 -6.85 -0.86 5.00
N SER A 28 -6.25 -1.72 4.19
CA SER A 28 -6.08 -1.40 2.77
C SER A 28 -7.37 -1.63 2.00
N ASP A 29 -7.73 -0.67 1.18
CA ASP A 29 -8.83 -0.80 0.22
C ASP A 29 -8.38 -1.53 -1.06
N VAL A 30 -7.07 -1.74 -1.22
CA VAL A 30 -6.46 -2.36 -2.40
C VAL A 30 -5.43 -3.42 -1.98
N PRO A 31 -5.88 -4.54 -1.38
CA PRO A 31 -4.98 -5.57 -0.82
C PRO A 31 -3.93 -6.11 -1.79
N ALA A 32 -4.23 -6.10 -3.10
CA ALA A 32 -3.29 -6.54 -4.13
C ALA A 32 -2.01 -5.69 -4.22
N HIS A 33 -2.01 -4.48 -3.68
CA HIS A 33 -0.84 -3.59 -3.65
C HIS A 33 0.07 -3.79 -2.44
N GLU A 34 -0.36 -4.58 -1.47
CA GLU A 34 0.38 -4.74 -0.21
C GLU A 34 1.53 -5.73 -0.30
N GLY A 35 1.57 -6.52 -1.35
CA GLY A 35 2.60 -7.55 -1.53
C GLY A 35 2.52 -8.67 -0.49
N PRO A 36 3.40 -9.67 -0.58
CA PRO A 36 3.45 -10.77 0.37
C PRO A 36 3.94 -10.29 1.74
N THR A 37 3.23 -10.65 2.79
CA THR A 37 3.60 -10.39 4.19
C THR A 37 3.70 -11.70 4.96
N HIS A 38 4.38 -11.65 6.13
CA HIS A 38 4.30 -12.75 7.09
C HIS A 38 2.93 -12.75 7.80
N HIS A 39 2.58 -13.86 8.43
CA HIS A 39 1.25 -14.02 9.06
C HIS A 39 1.10 -13.39 10.47
N ASN A 40 2.17 -12.82 11.03
CA ASN A 40 2.13 -12.14 12.32
C ASN A 40 1.95 -10.62 12.15
N VAL A 41 0.97 -10.21 11.34
CA VAL A 41 0.63 -8.81 11.13
C VAL A 41 -0.24 -8.30 12.27
N ILE A 42 0.07 -7.11 12.76
CA ILE A 42 -0.66 -6.42 13.83
C ILE A 42 -1.55 -5.36 13.16
N GLU A 43 -2.84 -5.60 13.14
CA GLU A 43 -3.82 -4.77 12.47
C GLU A 43 -4.43 -3.79 13.47
N ILE A 44 -3.84 -2.59 13.58
CA ILE A 44 -4.22 -1.59 14.59
C ILE A 44 -5.66 -1.11 14.44
N TRP A 45 -6.20 -1.08 13.21
CA TRP A 45 -7.61 -0.71 12.97
C TRP A 45 -8.64 -1.68 13.59
N GLN A 46 -8.22 -2.88 14.01
CA GLN A 46 -9.10 -3.82 14.71
C GLN A 46 -9.26 -3.51 16.19
N TYR A 47 -8.45 -2.58 16.74
CA TYR A 47 -8.49 -2.18 18.13
C TYR A 47 -9.28 -0.90 18.32
N SER A 48 -10.18 -0.89 19.33
CA SER A 48 -10.88 0.31 19.76
C SER A 48 -10.15 0.98 20.92
N PHE A 49 -9.83 2.25 20.80
CA PHE A 49 -9.16 3.00 21.86
C PHE A 49 -10.14 3.89 22.61
N PRO A 50 -10.15 3.90 23.96
CA PRO A 50 -9.20 3.23 24.86
C PRO A 50 -9.36 1.70 24.86
N LEU A 51 -8.22 1.01 24.95
CA LEU A 51 -8.18 -0.46 24.93
C LEU A 51 -8.89 -1.06 26.16
N THR A 52 -9.60 -2.17 25.97
CA THR A 52 -9.98 -3.03 27.07
C THR A 52 -8.75 -3.73 27.69
N GLU A 53 -8.90 -4.30 28.88
CA GLU A 53 -7.80 -5.06 29.50
C GLU A 53 -7.35 -6.25 28.63
N ASN A 54 -8.31 -6.93 28.00
CA ASN A 54 -8.02 -8.06 27.12
C ASN A 54 -7.30 -7.61 25.84
N ASP A 55 -7.78 -6.53 25.20
CA ASP A 55 -7.15 -6.00 24.01
C ASP A 55 -5.75 -5.47 24.28
N SER A 56 -5.54 -4.86 25.45
CA SER A 56 -4.22 -4.42 25.90
C SER A 56 -3.25 -5.60 26.05
N LYS A 57 -3.69 -6.70 26.69
CA LYS A 57 -2.89 -7.92 26.81
C LYS A 57 -2.58 -8.55 25.45
N LYS A 58 -3.57 -8.57 24.55
CA LYS A 58 -3.42 -9.10 23.19
C LYS A 58 -2.40 -8.26 22.42
N LEU A 59 -2.56 -6.94 22.37
CA LEU A 59 -1.66 -6.04 21.64
C LEU A 59 -0.22 -6.12 22.19
N ILE A 60 -0.04 -6.18 23.51
CA ILE A 60 1.27 -6.39 24.13
C ILE A 60 1.91 -7.71 23.67
N SER A 61 1.11 -8.78 23.60
CA SER A 61 1.61 -10.09 23.13
C SER A 61 2.04 -10.05 21.67
N GLU A 62 1.26 -9.41 20.81
CA GLU A 62 1.56 -9.24 19.39
C GLU A 62 2.82 -8.38 19.17
N LEU A 63 2.91 -7.22 19.83
CA LEU A 63 4.09 -6.34 19.72
C LEU A 63 5.40 -7.00 20.15
N LYS A 64 5.37 -7.92 21.10
CA LYS A 64 6.55 -8.67 21.54
C LYS A 64 7.15 -9.57 20.46
N ILE A 65 6.38 -9.89 19.40
CA ILE A 65 6.86 -10.73 18.29
C ILE A 65 7.80 -9.95 17.36
N ILE A 66 7.72 -8.62 17.36
CA ILE A 66 8.49 -7.77 16.43
C ILE A 66 10.00 -7.94 16.62
N ALA A 67 10.48 -7.98 17.87
CA ALA A 67 11.91 -8.06 18.12
C ALA A 67 12.55 -9.38 17.64
N PRO A 68 12.03 -10.56 17.98
CA PRO A 68 12.56 -11.83 17.44
C PRO A 68 12.39 -11.95 15.93
N LEU A 69 11.30 -11.42 15.37
CA LEU A 69 11.07 -11.41 13.92
C LEU A 69 12.10 -10.55 13.19
N ASN A 70 12.44 -9.37 13.71
CA ASN A 70 13.48 -8.52 13.16
C ASN A 70 14.88 -9.16 13.19
N GLU A 71 15.20 -9.93 14.23
CA GLU A 71 16.46 -10.69 14.27
C GLU A 71 16.44 -11.84 13.26
N GLN A 72 15.29 -12.52 13.10
CA GLN A 72 15.13 -13.54 12.06
C GLN A 72 15.25 -12.94 10.65
N ALA A 73 14.73 -11.72 10.44
CA ALA A 73 14.85 -11.00 9.18
C ALA A 73 16.31 -10.84 8.74
N LYS A 74 17.20 -10.48 9.67
CA LYS A 74 18.65 -10.33 9.37
C LYS A 74 19.31 -11.63 8.91
N LEU A 75 18.81 -12.77 9.37
CA LEU A 75 19.31 -14.08 8.97
C LEU A 75 18.75 -14.51 7.61
N ASN A 76 17.51 -14.17 7.34
CA ASN A 76 16.79 -14.61 6.14
C ASN A 76 17.06 -13.75 4.91
N LEU A 77 17.27 -12.43 5.09
CA LEU A 77 17.41 -11.45 3.99
C LEU A 77 18.79 -11.55 3.31
N ILE A 78 19.01 -12.65 2.63
CA ILE A 78 20.27 -12.94 1.89
C ILE A 78 20.19 -12.56 0.41
N GLY A 79 18.99 -12.36 -0.14
CA GLY A 79 18.77 -12.10 -1.56
C GLY A 79 19.39 -10.78 -2.02
N ASN A 80 19.72 -10.74 -3.31
CA ASN A 80 20.30 -9.57 -3.96
C ASN A 80 19.25 -8.90 -4.88
N ALA A 81 18.41 -8.04 -4.30
CA ALA A 81 17.28 -7.37 -4.98
C ALA A 81 17.26 -5.87 -4.63
N LYS A 82 17.98 -5.05 -5.40
CA LYS A 82 18.29 -3.65 -5.09
C LYS A 82 17.03 -2.82 -4.78
N ASP A 83 16.06 -2.83 -5.70
CA ASP A 83 14.89 -1.94 -5.57
C ASP A 83 13.93 -2.38 -4.47
N LEU A 84 13.79 -3.71 -4.24
CA LEU A 84 13.02 -4.24 -3.11
C LEU A 84 13.67 -3.82 -1.78
N TRP A 85 15.00 -3.79 -1.69
CA TRP A 85 15.68 -3.31 -0.49
C TRP A 85 15.47 -1.82 -0.25
N ILE A 86 15.53 -1.00 -1.29
CA ILE A 86 15.27 0.46 -1.18
C ILE A 86 13.83 0.70 -0.71
N ALA A 87 12.86 0.05 -1.33
CA ALA A 87 11.46 0.15 -0.94
C ALA A 87 11.23 -0.37 0.48
N GLY A 88 11.76 -1.57 0.78
CA GLY A 88 11.57 -2.20 2.07
C GLY A 88 12.21 -1.44 3.24
N ILE A 89 13.33 -0.74 3.04
CA ILE A 89 13.90 0.16 4.07
C ILE A 89 12.88 1.25 4.43
N ARG A 90 12.24 1.84 3.42
CA ARG A 90 11.19 2.86 3.64
C ARG A 90 10.02 2.29 4.43
N ASP A 91 9.58 1.07 4.11
CA ASP A 91 8.47 0.42 4.82
C ASP A 91 8.82 0.07 6.27
N ILE A 92 10.06 -0.33 6.54
CA ILE A 92 10.55 -0.55 7.91
C ILE A 92 10.71 0.77 8.68
N ASP A 93 11.17 1.85 8.01
CA ASP A 93 11.20 3.18 8.63
C ASP A 93 9.77 3.67 8.97
N MET A 94 8.82 3.50 8.05
CA MET A 94 7.40 3.82 8.31
C MET A 94 6.82 3.06 9.51
N GLN A 95 7.24 1.81 9.74
CA GLN A 95 6.83 1.07 10.93
C GLN A 95 7.28 1.75 12.23
N ILE A 96 8.41 2.44 12.23
CA ILE A 96 8.87 3.20 13.41
C ILE A 96 7.88 4.32 13.71
N ASP A 97 7.49 5.08 12.69
CA ASP A 97 6.53 6.19 12.83
C ASP A 97 5.15 5.67 13.26
N ASN A 98 4.70 4.56 12.69
CA ASN A 98 3.47 3.89 13.09
C ASN A 98 3.49 3.47 14.56
N LEU A 99 4.57 2.88 15.04
CA LEU A 99 4.73 2.48 16.43
C LEU A 99 4.77 3.71 17.37
N GLU A 100 5.41 4.80 16.96
CA GLU A 100 5.40 6.05 17.73
C GLU A 100 3.97 6.60 17.85
N SER A 101 3.20 6.63 16.75
CA SER A 101 1.84 7.17 16.73
C SER A 101 0.84 6.37 17.58
N ILE A 102 1.07 5.08 17.81
CA ILE A 102 0.22 4.29 18.72
C ILE A 102 0.25 4.85 20.15
N LYS A 103 1.35 5.48 20.57
CA LYS A 103 1.45 6.08 21.91
C LYS A 103 0.53 7.27 22.11
N ASP A 104 0.10 7.92 21.02
CA ASP A 104 -0.79 9.08 21.06
C ASP A 104 -2.27 8.70 21.15
N PHE A 105 -2.59 7.42 20.97
CA PHE A 105 -3.97 6.95 21.11
C PHE A 105 -4.45 7.05 22.55
N LYS A 106 -5.77 7.27 22.68
CA LYS A 106 -6.41 7.51 23.96
C LYS A 106 -6.04 6.46 25.02
N ASP A 107 -5.51 6.95 26.14
CA ASP A 107 -5.15 6.17 27.34
C ASP A 107 -3.96 5.19 27.18
N VAL A 108 -3.33 5.08 26.01
CA VAL A 108 -2.14 4.25 25.79
C VAL A 108 -1.00 4.68 26.71
N SER A 109 -0.75 5.99 26.82
CA SER A 109 0.30 6.55 27.68
C SER A 109 0.15 6.22 29.18
N LYS A 110 -1.04 5.84 29.64
CA LYS A 110 -1.32 5.41 31.02
C LYS A 110 -0.90 3.96 31.30
N ASN A 111 -0.72 3.15 30.25
CA ASN A 111 -0.32 1.75 30.36
C ASN A 111 1.20 1.60 30.18
N ILE A 112 1.92 1.65 31.30
CA ILE A 112 3.39 1.61 31.31
C ILE A 112 3.93 0.34 30.62
N ILE A 113 3.27 -0.82 30.77
CA ILE A 113 3.72 -2.08 30.17
C ILE A 113 3.58 -1.99 28.63
N LEU A 114 2.47 -1.47 28.14
CA LEU A 114 2.25 -1.29 26.72
C LEU A 114 3.25 -0.30 26.13
N VAL A 115 3.45 0.85 26.76
CA VAL A 115 4.44 1.86 26.33
C VAL A 115 5.85 1.28 26.27
N ASN A 116 6.27 0.52 27.28
CA ASN A 116 7.58 -0.13 27.27
C ASN A 116 7.69 -1.15 26.12
N THR A 117 6.63 -1.94 25.89
CA THR A 117 6.61 -2.92 24.78
C THR A 117 6.70 -2.22 23.43
N ILE A 118 6.00 -1.11 23.24
CA ILE A 118 6.11 -0.28 22.02
C ILE A 118 7.53 0.25 21.86
N ASN A 119 8.14 0.77 22.92
CA ASN A 119 9.52 1.28 22.86
C ASN A 119 10.53 0.18 22.52
N ASP A 120 10.36 -1.04 23.02
CA ASP A 120 11.21 -2.19 22.66
C ASP A 120 11.03 -2.56 21.17
N ALA A 121 9.81 -2.55 20.68
CA ALA A 121 9.51 -2.76 19.25
C ALA A 121 10.14 -1.67 18.37
N ILE A 122 10.03 -0.40 18.75
CA ILE A 122 10.68 0.72 18.07
C ILE A 122 12.19 0.55 18.03
N LYS A 123 12.80 0.23 19.16
CA LYS A 123 14.25 -0.01 19.26
C LYS A 123 14.70 -1.13 18.33
N SER A 124 13.98 -2.24 18.32
CA SER A 124 14.28 -3.37 17.45
C SER A 124 14.11 -3.01 15.98
N THR A 125 13.04 -2.29 15.62
CA THR A 125 12.81 -1.85 14.25
C THR A 125 13.88 -0.86 13.76
N LYS A 126 14.31 0.09 14.61
CA LYS A 126 15.44 0.98 14.33
C LYS A 126 16.75 0.19 14.09
N ASN A 127 16.99 -0.85 14.87
CA ASN A 127 18.16 -1.71 14.67
C ASN A 127 18.10 -2.46 13.33
N LEU A 128 16.92 -2.98 12.94
CA LEU A 128 16.74 -3.61 11.64
C LEU A 128 16.94 -2.60 10.51
N SER A 129 16.32 -1.41 10.57
CA SER A 129 16.47 -0.37 9.56
C SER A 129 17.94 0.02 9.36
N ASN A 130 18.68 0.25 10.44
CA ASN A 130 20.10 0.58 10.37
C ASN A 130 20.93 -0.54 9.73
N TRP A 131 20.65 -1.79 10.07
CA TRP A 131 21.31 -2.94 9.46
C TRP A 131 21.00 -3.01 7.95
N LEU A 132 19.73 -2.84 7.56
CA LEU A 132 19.31 -2.81 6.15
C LEU A 132 20.03 -1.70 5.37
N LYS A 133 20.12 -0.49 5.93
CA LYS A 133 20.82 0.65 5.31
C LYS A 133 22.31 0.35 5.11
N ASN A 134 22.96 -0.28 6.05
CA ASN A 134 24.37 -0.69 5.93
C ASN A 134 24.59 -1.77 4.87
N GLU A 135 23.66 -2.72 4.75
CA GLU A 135 23.76 -3.81 3.76
C GLU A 135 23.30 -3.38 2.35
N SER A 136 22.54 -2.30 2.22
CA SER A 136 21.89 -1.87 0.96
C SER A 136 22.89 -1.63 -0.17
N SER A 137 24.08 -1.11 0.14
CA SER A 137 25.13 -0.86 -0.87
C SER A 137 25.64 -2.13 -1.55
N LYS A 138 25.48 -3.29 -0.92
CA LYS A 138 25.85 -4.60 -1.45
C LYS A 138 24.77 -5.19 -2.36
N LYS A 139 23.57 -4.61 -2.37
CA LYS A 139 22.42 -5.10 -3.12
C LYS A 139 22.34 -4.42 -4.47
N THR A 140 22.82 -5.12 -5.49
CA THR A 140 22.98 -4.59 -6.86
C THR A 140 22.19 -5.37 -7.91
N GLY A 141 21.62 -6.50 -7.51
CA GLY A 141 20.90 -7.42 -8.40
C GLY A 141 19.49 -6.96 -8.76
N PRO A 142 18.87 -7.64 -9.73
CA PRO A 142 17.53 -7.33 -10.18
C PRO A 142 16.46 -7.65 -9.13
N SER A 143 15.46 -6.78 -9.03
CA SER A 143 14.32 -6.99 -8.13
C SER A 143 13.17 -7.74 -8.80
N GLY A 144 13.06 -7.66 -10.12
CA GLY A 144 12.06 -8.41 -10.88
C GLY A 144 12.33 -9.92 -10.91
N ILE A 145 11.31 -10.65 -11.34
CA ILE A 145 11.33 -12.13 -11.44
C ILE A 145 11.80 -12.64 -12.80
N GLY A 146 11.94 -11.76 -13.79
CA GLY A 146 12.30 -12.09 -15.16
C GLY A 146 11.11 -12.58 -16.01
N LYS A 147 11.28 -12.49 -17.33
CA LYS A 147 10.23 -12.78 -18.31
C LYS A 147 9.69 -14.20 -18.24
N GLU A 148 10.56 -15.18 -18.06
CA GLU A 148 10.19 -16.60 -18.04
C GLU A 148 9.30 -16.92 -16.85
N ASN A 149 9.70 -16.46 -15.65
CA ASN A 149 8.91 -16.64 -14.44
C ASN A 149 7.59 -15.86 -14.49
N TYR A 150 7.59 -14.65 -15.07
CA TYR A 150 6.39 -13.87 -15.30
C TYR A 150 5.41 -14.62 -16.21
N THR A 151 5.88 -15.09 -17.37
CA THR A 151 5.09 -15.86 -18.31
C THR A 151 4.52 -17.14 -17.64
N TRP A 152 5.36 -17.83 -16.88
CA TRP A 152 4.90 -19.02 -16.16
C TRP A 152 3.78 -18.68 -15.15
N TYR A 153 3.93 -17.58 -14.43
CA TYR A 153 2.95 -17.11 -13.45
C TYR A 153 1.62 -16.76 -14.12
N GLN A 154 1.66 -16.01 -15.22
CA GLN A 154 0.47 -15.69 -16.01
C GLN A 154 -0.26 -16.96 -16.45
N ASN A 155 0.45 -17.89 -17.06
CA ASN A 155 -0.16 -19.10 -17.59
C ASN A 155 -0.69 -20.07 -16.52
N ASN A 156 -0.01 -20.20 -15.38
CA ASN A 156 -0.28 -21.26 -14.40
C ASN A 156 -1.01 -20.77 -13.14
N VAL A 157 -0.99 -19.47 -12.86
CA VAL A 157 -1.64 -18.89 -11.68
C VAL A 157 -2.83 -18.03 -12.08
N HIS A 158 -2.64 -17.08 -13.01
CA HIS A 158 -3.70 -16.22 -13.51
C HIS A 158 -4.52 -16.88 -14.64
N LEU A 159 -4.04 -17.97 -15.23
CA LEU A 159 -4.64 -18.67 -16.36
C LEU A 159 -4.80 -17.76 -17.60
N VAL A 160 -3.91 -16.81 -17.75
CA VAL A 160 -3.82 -15.93 -18.92
C VAL A 160 -2.83 -16.54 -19.91
N PRO A 161 -3.29 -16.96 -21.12
CA PRO A 161 -2.47 -17.69 -22.09
C PRO A 161 -1.59 -16.74 -22.94
N LEU A 162 -0.97 -15.74 -22.28
CA LEU A 162 -0.07 -14.79 -22.93
C LEU A 162 1.31 -14.89 -22.32
N SER A 163 2.33 -14.72 -23.16
CA SER A 163 3.69 -14.50 -22.71
C SER A 163 3.92 -13.04 -22.33
N TRP A 164 5.01 -12.76 -21.63
CA TRP A 164 5.43 -11.39 -21.34
C TRP A 164 5.60 -10.55 -22.63
N ASP A 165 6.13 -11.14 -23.69
CA ASP A 165 6.31 -10.44 -24.97
C ASP A 165 4.97 -10.16 -25.67
N ASP A 166 4.00 -11.07 -25.58
CA ASP A 166 2.63 -10.85 -26.09
C ASP A 166 1.95 -9.70 -25.34
N GLU A 167 2.03 -9.69 -24.03
CA GLU A 167 1.46 -8.61 -23.21
C GLU A 167 2.11 -7.25 -23.50
N VAL A 168 3.44 -7.21 -23.62
CA VAL A 168 4.14 -5.97 -24.00
C VAL A 168 3.69 -5.47 -25.37
N MET A 169 3.48 -6.36 -26.34
CA MET A 169 2.95 -5.97 -27.65
C MET A 169 1.54 -5.38 -27.54
N LEU A 170 0.65 -6.03 -26.78
CA LEU A 170 -0.70 -5.53 -26.53
C LEU A 170 -0.69 -4.17 -25.83
N LEU A 171 0.10 -4.04 -24.76
CA LEU A 171 0.22 -2.78 -24.00
C LEU A 171 0.76 -1.63 -24.87
N LYS A 172 1.75 -1.89 -25.75
CA LYS A 172 2.24 -0.87 -26.70
C LYS A 172 1.16 -0.44 -27.68
N ARG A 173 0.34 -1.38 -28.15
CA ARG A 173 -0.80 -1.06 -29.03
C ARG A 173 -1.84 -0.21 -28.29
N GLU A 174 -2.21 -0.59 -27.07
CA GLU A 174 -3.17 0.16 -26.27
C GLU A 174 -2.63 1.56 -25.89
N LEU A 175 -1.35 1.66 -25.55
CA LEU A 175 -0.71 2.95 -25.32
C LEU A 175 -0.78 3.85 -26.57
N SER A 176 -0.53 3.30 -27.77
CA SER A 176 -0.64 4.05 -29.02
C SER A 176 -2.07 4.51 -29.29
N ARG A 177 -3.07 3.68 -28.98
CA ARG A 177 -4.49 4.05 -29.08
C ARG A 177 -4.84 5.17 -28.09
N ALA A 178 -4.39 5.04 -26.84
CA ALA A 178 -4.63 6.05 -25.81
C ALA A 178 -4.01 7.39 -26.19
N TRP A 179 -2.78 7.39 -26.71
CA TRP A 179 -2.13 8.59 -27.23
C TRP A 179 -2.89 9.22 -28.39
N ALA A 180 -3.37 8.41 -29.35
CA ALA A 180 -4.17 8.93 -30.45
C ALA A 180 -5.49 9.55 -29.96
N SER A 181 -6.18 8.87 -29.04
CA SER A 181 -7.40 9.41 -28.43
C SER A 181 -7.15 10.71 -27.67
N LEU A 182 -6.07 10.77 -26.87
CA LEU A 182 -5.69 12.00 -26.16
C LEU A 182 -5.47 13.15 -27.14
N LYS A 183 -4.72 12.92 -28.24
CA LYS A 183 -4.46 13.96 -29.23
C LYS A 183 -5.73 14.44 -29.93
N LEU A 184 -6.68 13.55 -30.19
CA LEU A 184 -7.98 13.92 -30.73
C LEU A 184 -8.79 14.78 -29.74
N GLU A 185 -8.84 14.41 -28.48
CA GLU A 185 -9.51 15.19 -27.43
C GLU A 185 -8.82 16.53 -27.16
N GLU A 186 -7.50 16.59 -27.13
CA GLU A 186 -6.75 17.86 -27.05
C GLU A 186 -7.10 18.78 -28.21
N HIS A 187 -7.19 18.24 -29.44
CA HIS A 187 -7.55 19.01 -30.63
C HIS A 187 -9.01 19.50 -30.58
N LYS A 188 -9.94 18.63 -30.22
CA LYS A 188 -11.36 18.93 -30.08
C LYS A 188 -11.60 20.04 -29.05
N ASN A 189 -10.90 19.95 -27.91
CA ASN A 189 -11.06 20.86 -26.78
C ASN A 189 -10.06 22.04 -26.78
N ARG A 190 -9.29 22.23 -27.84
CA ARG A 190 -8.21 23.26 -27.92
C ARG A 190 -8.64 24.69 -27.62
N ASN A 191 -9.93 25.00 -27.78
CA ASN A 191 -10.49 26.33 -27.52
C ASN A 191 -11.12 26.46 -26.13
N LEU A 192 -11.18 25.39 -25.35
CA LEU A 192 -11.67 25.48 -23.99
C LEU A 192 -10.61 26.13 -23.06
N PRO A 193 -11.05 26.89 -22.07
CA PRO A 193 -10.14 27.44 -21.08
C PRO A 193 -9.39 26.32 -20.33
N LYS A 194 -8.11 26.55 -20.05
CA LYS A 194 -7.36 25.61 -19.24
C LYS A 194 -7.90 25.63 -17.80
N LEU A 195 -8.05 24.44 -17.23
CA LEU A 195 -8.38 24.30 -15.82
C LEU A 195 -7.21 24.80 -14.98
N ASN A 196 -7.49 25.63 -14.01
CA ASN A 196 -6.50 26.05 -13.02
C ASN A 196 -6.47 25.02 -11.88
N PRO A 197 -5.27 24.70 -11.35
CA PRO A 197 -5.19 23.92 -10.12
C PRO A 197 -5.88 24.66 -8.97
N ALA A 198 -6.46 23.90 -8.03
CA ALA A 198 -6.96 24.48 -6.79
C ALA A 198 -5.82 25.19 -6.03
N SER A 199 -6.11 26.35 -5.47
CA SER A 199 -5.12 27.19 -4.79
C SER A 199 -4.92 26.82 -3.32
N SER A 200 -5.86 26.05 -2.75
CA SER A 200 -5.82 25.60 -1.35
C SER A 200 -6.57 24.27 -1.18
N SER A 201 -6.42 23.61 -0.02
CA SER A 201 -7.16 22.41 0.34
C SER A 201 -8.66 22.68 0.44
N GLU A 202 -9.07 23.82 0.95
CA GLU A 202 -10.48 24.21 1.06
C GLU A 202 -11.11 24.39 -0.31
N GLU A 203 -10.40 25.06 -1.23
CA GLU A 203 -10.85 25.22 -2.61
C GLU A 203 -10.94 23.85 -3.32
N TYR A 204 -9.96 22.99 -3.14
CA TYR A 204 -9.97 21.63 -3.67
C TYR A 204 -11.21 20.87 -3.20
N ASN A 205 -11.47 20.84 -1.88
CA ASN A 205 -12.61 20.13 -1.30
C ASN A 205 -13.94 20.68 -1.84
N ARG A 206 -14.07 22.01 -1.91
CA ARG A 206 -15.25 22.66 -2.48
C ARG A 206 -15.49 22.29 -3.95
N LEU A 207 -14.41 22.35 -4.77
CA LEU A 207 -14.50 21.99 -6.20
C LEU A 207 -14.84 20.52 -6.40
N THR A 208 -14.30 19.63 -5.57
CA THR A 208 -14.57 18.19 -5.62
C THR A 208 -16.02 17.90 -5.26
N SER A 209 -16.56 18.49 -4.19
CA SER A 209 -17.98 18.34 -3.83
C SER A 209 -18.89 18.87 -4.92
N GLN A 210 -18.57 20.03 -5.51
CA GLN A 210 -19.34 20.59 -6.61
C GLN A 210 -19.31 19.67 -7.84
N ALA A 211 -18.14 19.18 -8.25
CA ALA A 211 -18.00 18.29 -9.40
C ALA A 211 -18.76 16.97 -9.22
N SER A 212 -18.80 16.45 -7.99
CA SER A 212 -19.57 15.23 -7.68
C SER A 212 -21.07 15.48 -7.78
N THR A 213 -21.55 16.63 -7.30
CA THR A 213 -22.95 17.02 -7.44
C THR A 213 -23.32 17.20 -8.90
N ASP A 214 -22.53 17.95 -9.67
CA ASP A 214 -22.76 18.21 -11.09
C ASP A 214 -22.79 16.91 -11.89
N LEU A 215 -21.91 15.94 -11.56
CA LEU A 215 -21.90 14.63 -12.21
C LEU A 215 -23.19 13.85 -11.93
N ILE A 216 -23.63 13.80 -10.68
CA ILE A 216 -24.88 13.11 -10.31
C ILE A 216 -26.08 13.75 -10.99
N ASP A 217 -26.15 15.06 -11.00
CA ASP A 217 -27.25 15.79 -11.68
C ASP A 217 -27.23 15.52 -13.20
N PHE A 218 -26.06 15.55 -13.83
CA PHE A 218 -25.90 15.17 -15.24
C PHE A 218 -26.37 13.73 -15.53
N LEU A 219 -25.98 12.77 -14.69
CA LEU A 219 -26.37 11.36 -14.88
C LEU A 219 -27.91 11.17 -14.75
N ALA A 220 -28.55 11.94 -13.88
CA ALA A 220 -30.01 11.94 -13.71
C ALA A 220 -30.72 12.65 -14.88
N GLU A 221 -30.25 13.83 -15.29
CA GLU A 221 -30.85 14.62 -16.36
C GLU A 221 -30.79 13.94 -17.73
N GLU A 222 -29.67 13.24 -18.00
CA GLU A 222 -29.44 12.50 -19.26
C GLU A 222 -30.02 11.07 -19.22
N ASP A 223 -30.74 10.69 -18.17
CA ASP A 223 -31.36 9.36 -17.98
C ASP A 223 -30.36 8.19 -18.15
N ILE A 224 -29.10 8.40 -17.68
CA ILE A 224 -28.02 7.40 -17.80
C ILE A 224 -28.15 6.35 -16.70
N ILE A 225 -28.48 6.79 -15.46
CA ILE A 225 -28.74 5.92 -14.32
C ILE A 225 -29.91 6.45 -13.48
N ASP A 226 -30.60 5.54 -12.78
CA ASP A 226 -31.62 5.90 -11.80
C ASP A 226 -30.95 6.36 -10.49
N VAL A 227 -30.81 7.67 -10.33
CA VAL A 227 -30.18 8.29 -9.16
C VAL A 227 -31.14 8.23 -7.96
N LYS A 228 -30.74 7.52 -6.90
CA LYS A 228 -31.47 7.40 -5.63
C LYS A 228 -31.11 8.54 -4.69
N ASP A 229 -32.07 8.93 -3.83
CA ASP A 229 -31.93 10.05 -2.88
C ASP A 229 -30.67 9.96 -1.99
N PHE A 230 -30.26 8.74 -1.63
CA PHE A 230 -29.11 8.50 -0.77
C PHE A 230 -27.76 8.64 -1.47
N TYR A 231 -27.69 8.74 -2.79
CA TYR A 231 -26.41 8.76 -3.52
C TYR A 231 -25.54 9.98 -3.17
N LYS A 232 -26.13 11.15 -3.04
CA LYS A 232 -25.41 12.38 -2.67
C LYS A 232 -24.82 12.28 -1.27
N GLU A 233 -25.59 11.78 -0.31
CA GLU A 233 -25.16 11.60 1.07
C GLU A 233 -23.99 10.62 1.18
N VAL A 234 -24.07 9.46 0.52
CA VAL A 234 -23.00 8.46 0.49
C VAL A 234 -21.74 8.98 -0.20
N LEU A 235 -21.88 9.75 -1.27
CA LEU A 235 -20.72 10.36 -1.93
C LEU A 235 -20.02 11.37 -1.02
N ASP A 236 -20.74 12.21 -0.32
CA ASP A 236 -20.17 13.19 0.60
C ASP A 236 -19.39 12.53 1.74
N GLU A 237 -19.87 11.37 2.22
CA GLU A 237 -19.17 10.57 3.25
C GLU A 237 -17.84 9.95 2.71
N HIS A 238 -17.78 9.66 1.41
CA HIS A 238 -16.63 8.97 0.80
C HIS A 238 -15.72 9.88 -0.04
N LEU A 239 -16.08 11.15 -0.20
CA LEU A 239 -15.19 12.12 -0.83
C LEU A 239 -13.93 12.27 -0.01
N GLY A 240 -12.78 11.94 -0.61
CA GLY A 240 -11.48 12.14 0.02
C GLY A 240 -11.23 13.63 0.26
N SER A 241 -10.64 13.94 1.40
CA SER A 241 -10.11 15.28 1.65
C SER A 241 -8.69 15.40 1.12
N PHE A 242 -8.36 16.57 0.62
CA PHE A 242 -6.96 16.90 0.30
C PHE A 242 -6.13 16.93 1.58
N VAL A 243 -5.05 16.15 1.62
CA VAL A 243 -4.11 16.05 2.76
C VAL A 243 -2.84 16.82 2.43
#